data_91bb831f9e4a3061a01fbedc0da5ac78
#
_entry.id   91bb831f9e4a3061a01fbedc0da5ac78
#
_cell.length_a   1.000
_cell.length_b   1.000
_cell.length_c   1.000
_cell.angle_alpha   90.00
_cell.angle_beta   90.00
_cell.angle_gamma   90.00
#
_symmetry.space_group_name_H-M   'P 1'
#
loop_
_entity.id
_entity.type
_entity.pdbx_description
1 polymer ?
#
loop_
_entity_poly.entity_id
_entity_poly.type
_entity_poly.pdbx_seq_one_letter_code
_entity_poly.pdbx_strand_id
1 'polypeptide(L)'
;CSSDLLACLESAEEMPAFPWEIEEAKEEGVEFNPSWGPKAVKIENDKIVGLELKECSAVFDAEGRFNPTYNEDNVTILPGDTVIFAIGQGSDLEAVGKAGVPVDRGRLEGLNPETLQTPVEGVFACGEIAIGPTTAVKAMANGRVAALAVLNYLDGKSFHTAMVVEDEALPVLADDVAENVKKIARHEIPMLAPEERATNFLPVEKGYTMAMAVWES
;
A
#
# COMPACT_ATOMS: atom_id res chain seq x y z
N CYS A 1 7.66 30.29 1.51
CA CYS A 1 7.44 28.95 2.04
C CYS A 1 6.40 28.26 1.17
N SER A 2 6.78 27.23 0.42
CA SER A 2 5.78 26.32 -0.17
C SER A 2 5.26 25.46 0.99
N SER A 3 3.96 25.49 1.27
CA SER A 3 3.33 24.51 2.13
C SER A 3 2.87 23.38 1.23
N ASP A 4 3.23 22.14 1.56
CA ASP A 4 2.68 20.98 0.89
C ASP A 4 1.28 20.70 1.44
N LEU A 5 0.30 20.55 0.53
CA LEU A 5 -1.10 20.30 0.86
C LEU A 5 -1.45 18.88 0.39
N LEU A 6 -1.96 18.05 1.28
CA LEU A 6 -2.46 16.71 0.96
C LEU A 6 -3.98 16.69 1.06
N ALA A 7 -4.66 16.24 0.01
CA ALA A 7 -6.09 15.97 0.02
C ALA A 7 -6.35 14.49 -0.22
N CYS A 8 -7.27 13.89 0.52
CA CYS A 8 -7.68 12.49 0.38
C CYS A 8 -9.19 12.34 0.54
N LEU A 9 -9.72 11.26 -0.01
CA LEU A 9 -11.16 10.94 0.05
C LEU A 9 -11.60 10.55 1.45
N GLU A 10 -10.72 9.85 2.16
CA GLU A 10 -10.95 9.30 3.49
C GLU A 10 -11.10 10.42 4.53
N SER A 11 -11.86 10.16 5.58
CA SER A 11 -11.82 10.96 6.80
C SER A 11 -10.46 10.81 7.50
N ALA A 12 -10.19 11.65 8.48
CA ALA A 12 -8.93 11.58 9.23
C ALA A 12 -8.73 10.23 9.94
N GLU A 13 -9.81 9.59 10.35
CA GLU A 13 -9.82 8.30 11.03
C GLU A 13 -9.71 7.11 10.07
N GLU A 14 -10.13 7.29 8.80
CA GLU A 14 -10.16 6.24 7.79
C GLU A 14 -8.93 6.22 6.89
N MET A 15 -8.01 7.19 7.03
CA MET A 15 -6.79 7.23 6.23
C MET A 15 -6.02 5.92 6.33
N PRO A 16 -5.69 5.27 5.18
CA PRO A 16 -5.01 3.97 5.17
C PRO A 16 -3.50 4.05 5.45
N ALA A 17 -2.92 5.25 5.48
CA ALA A 17 -1.53 5.47 5.82
C ALA A 17 -1.27 5.11 7.29
N PHE A 18 -0.07 4.64 7.58
CA PHE A 18 0.29 4.33 8.97
C PHE A 18 0.31 5.60 9.83
N PRO A 19 -0.11 5.51 11.10
CA PRO A 19 -0.16 6.69 11.98
C PRO A 19 1.16 7.45 12.08
N TRP A 20 2.28 6.76 12.11
CA TRP A 20 3.61 7.39 12.17
C TRP A 20 3.96 8.14 10.88
N GLU A 21 3.55 7.66 9.69
CA GLU A 21 3.77 8.37 8.42
C GLU A 21 2.97 9.67 8.36
N ILE A 22 1.73 9.64 8.89
CA ILE A 22 0.89 10.85 9.01
C ILE A 22 1.53 11.86 9.97
N GLU A 23 2.06 11.38 11.09
CA GLU A 23 2.70 12.24 12.10
C GLU A 23 3.98 12.87 11.56
N GLU A 24 4.84 12.08 10.94
CA GLU A 24 6.07 12.56 10.29
C GLU A 24 5.80 13.60 9.22
N ALA A 25 4.79 13.40 8.37
CA ALA A 25 4.41 14.38 7.37
C ALA A 25 3.91 15.69 7.99
N LYS A 26 3.14 15.62 9.09
CA LYS A 26 2.70 16.81 9.83
C LYS A 26 3.87 17.55 10.48
N GLU A 27 4.84 16.83 11.03
CA GLU A 27 6.06 17.43 11.59
C GLU A 27 6.88 18.18 10.53
N GLU A 28 6.84 17.71 9.28
CA GLU A 28 7.48 18.40 8.13
C GLU A 28 6.64 19.54 7.56
N GLY A 29 5.45 19.79 8.12
CA GLY A 29 4.59 20.91 7.75
C GLY A 29 3.60 20.62 6.64
N VAL A 30 3.35 19.36 6.33
CA VAL A 30 2.28 18.98 5.38
C VAL A 30 0.91 19.25 6.01
N GLU A 31 0.07 20.02 5.33
CA GLU A 31 -1.30 20.31 5.73
C GLU A 31 -2.26 19.26 5.15
N PHE A 32 -3.01 18.57 6.03
CA PHE A 32 -3.93 17.51 5.63
C PHE A 32 -5.35 18.05 5.46
N ASN A 33 -5.95 17.72 4.32
CA ASN A 33 -7.33 18.05 3.95
C ASN A 33 -8.09 16.74 3.66
N PRO A 34 -8.56 16.02 4.72
CA PRO A 34 -9.31 14.77 4.57
C PRO A 34 -10.75 15.04 4.10
N SER A 35 -11.42 14.01 3.59
CA SER A 35 -12.80 14.05 3.07
C SER A 35 -12.99 14.95 1.84
N TRP A 36 -11.97 15.08 1.00
CA TRP A 36 -12.03 15.85 -0.22
C TRP A 36 -11.55 15.04 -1.44
N GLY A 37 -12.35 15.03 -2.50
CA GLY A 37 -12.01 14.42 -3.78
C GLY A 37 -11.65 15.43 -4.86
N PRO A 38 -10.74 15.12 -5.78
CA PRO A 38 -10.36 16.02 -6.87
C PRO A 38 -11.53 16.21 -7.84
N LYS A 39 -11.79 17.47 -8.22
CA LYS A 39 -12.81 17.86 -9.21
C LYS A 39 -12.16 18.41 -10.48
N ALA A 40 -11.30 19.41 -10.36
CA ALA A 40 -10.64 20.03 -11.51
C ALA A 40 -9.33 20.73 -11.13
N VAL A 41 -8.34 20.66 -11.98
CA VAL A 41 -7.15 21.53 -11.87
C VAL A 41 -7.53 22.92 -12.38
N LYS A 42 -7.28 23.94 -11.57
CA LYS A 42 -7.50 25.33 -11.94
C LYS A 42 -6.30 25.91 -12.65
N ILE A 43 -6.53 26.45 -13.83
CA ILE A 43 -5.50 27.04 -14.68
C ILE A 43 -5.88 28.48 -15.00
N GLU A 44 -4.96 29.40 -14.77
CA GLU A 44 -5.05 30.80 -15.16
C GLU A 44 -3.79 31.24 -15.88
N ASN A 45 -3.92 31.88 -17.04
CA ASN A 45 -2.80 32.33 -17.87
C ASN A 45 -1.77 31.20 -18.13
N ASP A 46 -2.24 30.02 -18.49
CA ASP A 46 -1.43 28.80 -18.76
C ASP A 46 -0.61 28.30 -17.54
N LYS A 47 -0.99 28.69 -16.32
CA LYS A 47 -0.37 28.22 -15.08
C LYS A 47 -1.38 27.60 -14.15
N ILE A 48 -0.98 26.53 -13.48
CA ILE A 48 -1.76 25.96 -12.39
C ILE A 48 -1.81 26.97 -11.25
N VAL A 49 -3.01 27.21 -10.73
CA VAL A 49 -3.24 28.09 -9.58
C VAL A 49 -3.90 27.38 -8.41
N GLY A 50 -4.29 26.12 -8.60
CA GLY A 50 -4.86 25.31 -7.53
C GLY A 50 -5.60 24.08 -8.03
N LEU A 51 -6.10 23.32 -7.07
CA LEU A 51 -6.94 22.15 -7.28
C LEU A 51 -8.32 22.40 -6.67
N GLU A 52 -9.35 22.37 -7.51
CA GLU A 52 -10.75 22.36 -7.05
C GLU A 52 -11.10 20.98 -6.55
N LEU A 53 -11.62 20.93 -5.34
CA LEU A 53 -12.05 19.74 -4.65
C LEU A 53 -13.54 19.78 -4.39
N LYS A 54 -14.15 18.61 -4.24
CA LYS A 54 -15.52 18.41 -3.77
C LYS A 54 -15.52 17.51 -2.53
N GLU A 55 -16.41 17.79 -1.60
CA GLU A 55 -16.53 17.02 -0.37
C GLU A 55 -16.86 15.57 -0.66
N CYS A 56 -16.08 14.64 -0.08
CA CYS A 56 -16.36 13.21 -0.09
C CYS A 56 -17.16 12.86 1.17
N SER A 57 -18.41 12.44 1.00
CA SER A 57 -19.29 12.09 2.12
C SER A 57 -19.16 10.64 2.57
N ALA A 58 -18.69 9.75 1.70
CA ALA A 58 -18.34 8.37 2.01
C ALA A 58 -17.40 7.83 0.94
N VAL A 59 -16.42 7.01 1.32
CA VAL A 59 -15.47 6.36 0.40
C VAL A 59 -15.97 5.00 -0.04
N PHE A 60 -16.64 4.28 0.87
CA PHE A 60 -17.12 2.92 0.64
C PHE A 60 -18.65 2.86 0.69
N ASP A 61 -19.23 1.94 -0.09
CA ASP A 61 -20.67 1.65 -0.03
C ASP A 61 -21.02 0.75 1.17
N ALA A 62 -22.32 0.44 1.33
CA ALA A 62 -22.83 -0.39 2.42
C ALA A 62 -22.25 -1.83 2.44
N GLU A 63 -21.74 -2.28 1.31
CA GLU A 63 -21.09 -3.58 1.14
C GLU A 63 -19.57 -3.52 1.31
N GLY A 64 -19.01 -2.35 1.68
CA GLY A 64 -17.57 -2.14 1.88
C GLY A 64 -16.75 -2.07 0.58
N ARG A 65 -17.38 -1.84 -0.56
CA ARG A 65 -16.69 -1.67 -1.84
C ARG A 65 -16.34 -0.21 -2.05
N PHE A 66 -15.18 0.06 -2.64
CA PHE A 66 -14.78 1.42 -3.02
C PHE A 66 -15.79 2.01 -4.03
N ASN A 67 -16.59 2.93 -3.56
CA ASN A 67 -17.64 3.61 -4.33
C ASN A 67 -17.90 5.00 -3.74
N PRO A 68 -16.98 5.95 -3.93
CA PRO A 68 -17.04 7.23 -3.26
C PRO A 68 -18.26 8.06 -3.70
N THR A 69 -18.92 8.64 -2.71
CA THR A 69 -20.03 9.55 -2.88
C THR A 69 -19.63 10.99 -2.53
N TYR A 70 -20.17 11.96 -3.25
CA TYR A 70 -19.75 13.34 -3.15
C TYR A 70 -20.92 14.28 -2.94
N ASN A 71 -20.68 15.34 -2.20
CA ASN A 71 -21.54 16.51 -2.16
C ASN A 71 -21.03 17.51 -3.23
N GLU A 72 -21.69 17.55 -4.36
CA GLU A 72 -21.30 18.38 -5.51
C GLU A 72 -21.48 19.88 -5.25
N ASP A 73 -22.31 20.26 -4.27
CA ASP A 73 -22.57 21.64 -3.88
C ASP A 73 -21.50 22.20 -2.92
N ASN A 74 -20.78 21.32 -2.22
CA ASN A 74 -19.70 21.71 -1.33
C ASN A 74 -18.35 21.55 -2.03
N VAL A 75 -17.81 22.65 -2.50
CA VAL A 75 -16.54 22.71 -3.22
C VAL A 75 -15.56 23.67 -2.56
N THR A 76 -14.29 23.39 -2.64
CA THR A 76 -13.22 24.26 -2.18
C THR A 76 -12.07 24.27 -3.19
N ILE A 77 -11.17 25.24 -3.07
CA ILE A 77 -9.97 25.30 -3.91
C ILE A 77 -8.76 25.31 -2.98
N LEU A 78 -7.90 24.32 -3.11
CA LEU A 78 -6.58 24.34 -2.51
C LEU A 78 -5.64 25.07 -3.48
N PRO A 79 -4.99 26.19 -3.06
CA PRO A 79 -4.05 26.90 -3.90
C PRO A 79 -2.77 26.09 -4.08
N GLY A 80 -2.19 26.16 -5.26
CA GLY A 80 -0.93 25.48 -5.57
C GLY A 80 -0.51 25.67 -7.02
N ASP A 81 0.75 25.62 -7.29
CA ASP A 81 1.34 25.74 -8.62
C ASP A 81 1.68 24.37 -9.24
N THR A 82 1.66 23.35 -8.43
CA THR A 82 1.96 21.97 -8.82
C THR A 82 0.92 21.03 -8.20
N VAL A 83 0.40 20.10 -9.00
CA VAL A 83 -0.55 19.07 -8.54
C VAL A 83 0.02 17.70 -8.84
N ILE A 84 0.13 16.86 -7.81
CA ILE A 84 0.63 15.49 -7.92
C ILE A 84 -0.54 14.54 -7.56
N PHE A 85 -0.90 13.67 -8.50
CA PHE A 85 -1.89 12.61 -8.26
C PHE A 85 -1.19 11.34 -7.76
N ALA A 86 -1.33 11.06 -6.47
CA ALA A 86 -0.80 9.86 -5.80
C ALA A 86 -1.94 8.91 -5.42
N ILE A 87 -2.85 8.62 -6.36
CA ILE A 87 -4.10 7.89 -6.16
C ILE A 87 -4.00 6.38 -6.43
N GLY A 88 -2.80 5.84 -6.47
CA GLY A 88 -2.51 4.45 -6.80
C GLY A 88 -2.28 4.22 -8.29
N GLN A 89 -1.95 2.99 -8.61
CA GLN A 89 -1.66 2.55 -9.98
C GLN A 89 -2.46 1.28 -10.29
N GLY A 90 -2.80 1.09 -11.56
CA GLY A 90 -3.38 -0.13 -12.07
C GLY A 90 -2.37 -0.90 -12.93
N SER A 91 -2.54 -2.22 -13.00
CA SER A 91 -1.75 -3.04 -13.91
C SER A 91 -2.20 -2.81 -15.37
N ASP A 92 -1.24 -2.63 -16.29
CA ASP A 92 -1.52 -2.69 -17.72
C ASP A 92 -1.64 -4.16 -18.14
N LEU A 93 -2.87 -4.60 -18.37
CA LEU A 93 -3.20 -5.97 -18.74
C LEU A 93 -3.59 -6.11 -20.22
N GLU A 94 -3.37 -5.10 -21.06
CA GLU A 94 -3.78 -5.12 -22.46
C GLU A 94 -3.15 -6.30 -23.22
N ALA A 95 -1.84 -6.50 -23.06
CA ALA A 95 -1.12 -7.60 -23.69
C ALA A 95 -1.59 -8.97 -23.20
N VAL A 96 -1.90 -9.08 -21.90
CA VAL A 96 -2.38 -10.31 -21.26
C VAL A 96 -3.78 -10.66 -21.75
N GLY A 97 -4.66 -9.66 -21.85
CA GLY A 97 -6.01 -9.82 -22.41
C GLY A 97 -5.98 -10.22 -23.89
N LYS A 98 -5.09 -9.61 -24.69
CA LYS A 98 -4.88 -10.00 -26.11
C LYS A 98 -4.36 -11.44 -26.26
N ALA A 99 -3.66 -11.97 -25.28
CA ALA A 99 -3.24 -13.36 -25.21
C ALA A 99 -4.36 -14.34 -24.78
N GLY A 100 -5.57 -13.84 -24.56
CA GLY A 100 -6.76 -14.65 -24.24
C GLY A 100 -7.00 -14.90 -22.76
N VAL A 101 -6.23 -14.28 -21.86
CA VAL A 101 -6.48 -14.36 -20.42
C VAL A 101 -7.63 -13.39 -20.09
N PRO A 102 -8.69 -13.83 -19.39
CA PRO A 102 -9.80 -12.96 -19.02
C PRO A 102 -9.35 -11.83 -18.09
N VAL A 103 -9.76 -10.60 -18.42
CA VAL A 103 -9.46 -9.38 -17.67
C VAL A 103 -10.75 -8.57 -17.52
N ASP A 104 -11.06 -8.15 -16.29
CA ASP A 104 -12.10 -7.18 -16.00
C ASP A 104 -11.57 -6.06 -15.10
N ARG A 105 -11.87 -4.80 -15.46
CA ARG A 105 -11.52 -3.59 -14.70
C ARG A 105 -10.06 -3.56 -14.20
N GLY A 106 -9.13 -3.97 -15.07
CA GLY A 106 -7.69 -3.97 -14.75
C GLY A 106 -7.25 -5.08 -13.80
N ARG A 107 -8.03 -6.16 -13.66
CA ARG A 107 -7.71 -7.35 -12.87
C ARG A 107 -7.85 -8.61 -13.68
N LEU A 108 -7.08 -9.63 -13.36
CA LEU A 108 -7.25 -10.96 -13.93
C LEU A 108 -8.51 -11.61 -13.35
N GLU A 109 -9.33 -12.21 -14.23
CA GLU A 109 -10.50 -12.97 -13.83
C GLU A 109 -10.25 -14.46 -13.83
N GLY A 110 -10.91 -15.16 -12.90
CA GLY A 110 -10.89 -16.62 -12.83
C GLY A 110 -9.54 -17.22 -12.42
N LEU A 111 -8.63 -16.43 -11.87
CA LEU A 111 -7.38 -16.94 -11.33
C LEU A 111 -7.67 -17.92 -10.20
N ASN A 112 -7.08 -19.12 -10.26
CA ASN A 112 -7.18 -20.09 -9.17
C ASN A 112 -6.37 -19.60 -7.97
N PRO A 113 -6.98 -19.39 -6.78
CA PRO A 113 -6.29 -18.79 -5.64
C PRO A 113 -5.22 -19.71 -5.03
N GLU A 114 -5.27 -21.02 -5.28
CA GLU A 114 -4.29 -21.96 -4.75
C GLU A 114 -3.12 -22.18 -5.71
N THR A 115 -3.41 -22.37 -7.00
CA THR A 115 -2.40 -22.69 -8.01
C THR A 115 -1.87 -21.47 -8.73
N LEU A 116 -2.55 -20.34 -8.65
CA LEU A 116 -2.27 -19.12 -9.41
C LEU A 116 -2.32 -19.34 -10.93
N GLN A 117 -3.01 -20.40 -11.38
CA GLN A 117 -3.26 -20.65 -12.78
C GLN A 117 -4.44 -19.81 -13.25
N THR A 118 -4.31 -19.21 -14.42
CA THR A 118 -5.41 -18.51 -15.09
C THR A 118 -6.37 -19.53 -15.72
N PRO A 119 -7.54 -19.12 -16.22
CA PRO A 119 -8.42 -20.01 -17.01
C PRO A 119 -7.76 -20.54 -18.29
N VAL A 120 -6.67 -19.92 -18.76
CA VAL A 120 -5.90 -20.40 -19.89
C VAL A 120 -4.89 -21.45 -19.39
N GLU A 121 -5.00 -22.65 -19.94
CA GLU A 121 -4.14 -23.78 -19.54
C GLU A 121 -2.64 -23.47 -19.71
N GLY A 122 -1.86 -23.77 -18.69
CA GLY A 122 -0.41 -23.55 -18.68
C GLY A 122 0.00 -22.09 -18.46
N VAL A 123 -0.95 -21.17 -18.24
CA VAL A 123 -0.67 -19.76 -17.95
C VAL A 123 -0.92 -19.47 -16.48
N PHE A 124 0.11 -18.97 -15.79
CA PHE A 124 0.10 -18.64 -14.38
C PHE A 124 0.37 -17.15 -14.19
N ALA A 125 -0.14 -16.57 -13.11
CA ALA A 125 0.11 -15.19 -12.74
C ALA A 125 0.45 -15.06 -11.26
N CYS A 126 1.40 -14.19 -10.92
CA CYS A 126 1.81 -13.95 -9.54
C CYS A 126 2.19 -12.49 -9.31
N GLY A 127 2.35 -12.11 -8.04
CA GLY A 127 2.63 -10.74 -7.64
C GLY A 127 1.41 -9.84 -7.75
N GLU A 128 1.60 -8.54 -7.93
CA GLU A 128 0.52 -7.54 -7.91
C GLU A 128 -0.53 -7.75 -9.00
N ILE A 129 -0.15 -8.32 -10.13
CA ILE A 129 -1.09 -8.67 -11.21
C ILE A 129 -2.12 -9.72 -10.76
N ALA A 130 -1.74 -10.59 -9.82
CA ALA A 130 -2.56 -11.67 -9.30
C ALA A 130 -3.34 -11.27 -8.04
N ILE A 131 -2.69 -10.58 -7.11
CA ILE A 131 -3.22 -10.32 -5.77
C ILE A 131 -3.50 -8.83 -5.47
N GLY A 132 -3.26 -7.95 -6.46
CA GLY A 132 -3.36 -6.50 -6.30
C GLY A 132 -2.13 -5.88 -5.63
N PRO A 133 -2.11 -4.54 -5.47
CA PRO A 133 -1.03 -3.83 -4.81
C PRO A 133 -0.72 -4.41 -3.43
N THR A 134 0.56 -4.70 -3.17
CA THR A 134 0.97 -5.39 -1.94
C THR A 134 2.45 -5.11 -1.60
N THR A 135 2.94 -5.67 -0.48
CA THR A 135 4.34 -5.55 -0.09
C THR A 135 5.24 -6.45 -0.93
N ALA A 136 6.51 -6.07 -1.08
CA ALA A 136 7.51 -6.88 -1.80
C ALA A 136 7.60 -8.31 -1.26
N VAL A 137 7.53 -8.49 0.07
CA VAL A 137 7.57 -9.81 0.71
C VAL A 137 6.38 -10.69 0.30
N LYS A 138 5.18 -10.12 0.24
CA LYS A 138 3.99 -10.86 -0.23
C LYS A 138 4.08 -11.21 -1.70
N ALA A 139 4.62 -10.32 -2.53
CA ALA A 139 4.85 -10.59 -3.95
C ALA A 139 5.86 -11.73 -4.15
N MET A 140 6.95 -11.76 -3.35
CA MET A 140 7.94 -12.85 -3.36
C MET A 140 7.33 -14.19 -2.92
N ALA A 141 6.55 -14.20 -1.84
CA ALA A 141 5.86 -15.41 -1.37
C ALA A 141 4.89 -15.94 -2.43
N ASN A 142 4.14 -15.04 -3.08
CA ASN A 142 3.24 -15.40 -4.16
C ASN A 142 3.98 -15.98 -5.39
N GLY A 143 5.15 -15.42 -5.72
CA GLY A 143 6.03 -15.96 -6.76
C GLY A 143 6.53 -17.37 -6.46
N ARG A 144 6.85 -17.68 -5.17
CA ARG A 144 7.22 -19.04 -4.73
C ARG A 144 6.07 -20.03 -4.93
N VAL A 145 4.84 -19.64 -4.57
CA VAL A 145 3.63 -20.44 -4.80
C VAL A 145 3.47 -20.75 -6.29
N ALA A 146 3.56 -19.73 -7.15
CA ALA A 146 3.45 -19.91 -8.59
C ALA A 146 4.51 -20.84 -9.14
N ALA A 147 5.76 -20.72 -8.72
CA ALA A 147 6.85 -21.59 -9.18
C ALA A 147 6.60 -23.08 -8.83
N LEU A 148 6.14 -23.36 -7.61
CA LEU A 148 5.81 -24.71 -7.19
C LEU A 148 4.57 -25.25 -7.91
N ALA A 149 3.57 -24.40 -8.15
CA ALA A 149 2.39 -24.77 -8.93
C ALA A 149 2.77 -25.14 -10.38
N VAL A 150 3.63 -24.36 -11.03
CA VAL A 150 4.17 -24.64 -12.37
C VAL A 150 4.93 -25.96 -12.42
N LEU A 151 5.80 -26.22 -11.43
CA LEU A 151 6.55 -27.49 -11.34
C LEU A 151 5.60 -28.68 -11.22
N ASN A 152 4.59 -28.61 -10.34
CA ASN A 152 3.62 -29.69 -10.19
C ASN A 152 2.76 -29.87 -11.46
N TYR A 153 2.37 -28.77 -12.11
CA TYR A 153 1.67 -28.82 -13.39
C TYR A 153 2.47 -29.56 -14.47
N LEU A 154 3.77 -29.25 -14.61
CA LEU A 154 4.64 -29.90 -15.58
C LEU A 154 4.88 -31.38 -15.26
N ASP A 155 4.91 -31.74 -13.99
CA ASP A 155 5.02 -33.14 -13.53
C ASP A 155 3.69 -33.91 -13.58
N GLY A 156 2.58 -33.28 -13.96
CA GLY A 156 1.24 -33.89 -13.95
C GLY A 156 0.74 -34.22 -12.53
N LYS A 157 1.23 -33.51 -11.51
CA LYS A 157 0.83 -33.66 -10.10
C LYS A 157 -0.17 -32.59 -9.68
N SER A 158 -1.03 -32.91 -8.72
CA SER A 158 -1.85 -31.91 -8.04
C SER A 158 -1.00 -31.03 -7.14
N PHE A 159 -1.35 -29.74 -7.04
CA PHE A 159 -0.71 -28.77 -6.18
C PHE A 159 -1.72 -28.23 -5.17
N HIS A 160 -1.27 -28.09 -3.91
CA HIS A 160 -2.00 -27.38 -2.85
C HIS A 160 -1.04 -26.42 -2.15
N THR A 161 -1.50 -25.21 -1.85
CA THR A 161 -0.71 -24.17 -1.15
C THR A 161 -0.15 -24.62 0.19
N ALA A 162 -0.81 -25.57 0.86
CA ALA A 162 -0.29 -26.21 2.08
C ALA A 162 1.09 -26.85 1.87
N MET A 163 1.46 -27.25 0.64
CA MET A 163 2.80 -27.77 0.33
C MET A 163 3.92 -26.73 0.43
N VAL A 164 3.54 -25.43 0.48
CA VAL A 164 4.51 -24.31 0.60
C VAL A 164 4.87 -24.03 2.04
N VAL A 165 4.05 -24.46 2.98
CA VAL A 165 4.07 -24.13 4.42
C VAL A 165 4.44 -25.35 5.27
N GLU A 166 5.24 -26.29 4.75
CA GLU A 166 5.98 -27.21 5.62
C GLU A 166 7.19 -26.50 6.23
N ASP A 167 6.97 -25.31 6.81
CA ASP A 167 7.90 -24.80 7.79
C ASP A 167 7.61 -25.52 9.11
N GLU A 168 8.63 -26.16 9.65
CA GLU A 168 8.61 -26.60 11.04
C GLU A 168 8.07 -25.43 11.87
N ALA A 169 6.94 -25.63 12.53
CA ALA A 169 6.36 -24.60 13.38
C ALA A 169 7.48 -24.11 14.30
N LEU A 170 7.81 -22.82 14.22
CA LEU A 170 8.78 -22.23 15.14
C LEU A 170 8.35 -22.61 16.55
N PRO A 171 9.27 -23.07 17.40
CA PRO A 171 8.92 -23.46 18.76
C PRO A 171 8.23 -22.27 19.43
N VAL A 172 6.97 -22.46 19.80
CA VAL A 172 6.25 -21.48 20.61
C VAL A 172 7.00 -21.40 21.95
N LEU A 173 7.51 -20.22 22.29
CA LEU A 173 8.10 -19.99 23.60
C LEU A 173 7.05 -20.36 24.65
N ALA A 174 7.43 -21.17 25.61
CA ALA A 174 6.54 -21.56 26.70
C ALA A 174 6.08 -20.32 27.47
N ASP A 175 4.82 -20.30 27.87
CA ASP A 175 4.21 -19.12 28.56
C ASP A 175 4.96 -18.75 29.84
N ASP A 176 5.59 -19.69 30.51
CA ASP A 176 6.42 -19.49 31.71
C ASP A 176 7.68 -18.64 31.45
N VAL A 177 8.24 -18.73 30.24
CA VAL A 177 9.37 -17.87 29.82
C VAL A 177 8.91 -16.42 29.66
N ALA A 178 7.70 -16.21 29.11
CA ALA A 178 7.15 -14.89 28.91
C ALA A 178 6.79 -14.19 30.25
N GLU A 179 6.36 -14.92 31.28
CA GLU A 179 6.04 -14.37 32.60
C GLU A 179 7.28 -13.90 33.38
N ASN A 180 8.42 -14.53 33.17
CA ASN A 180 9.65 -14.22 33.89
C ASN A 180 10.54 -13.17 33.21
N VAL A 181 10.21 -12.77 31.98
CA VAL A 181 10.97 -11.76 31.25
C VAL A 181 10.49 -10.37 31.66
N LYS A 182 11.41 -9.53 32.14
CA LYS A 182 11.10 -8.13 32.45
C LYS A 182 10.72 -7.41 31.16
N LYS A 183 9.48 -6.92 31.09
CA LYS A 183 9.03 -6.07 29.99
C LYS A 183 9.78 -4.73 30.04
N ILE A 184 10.53 -4.43 29.00
CA ILE A 184 11.27 -3.20 28.82
C ILE A 184 10.71 -2.49 27.60
N ALA A 185 10.61 -1.16 27.64
CA ALA A 185 10.18 -0.38 26.47
C ALA A 185 11.19 -0.54 25.33
N ARG A 186 10.69 -0.68 24.12
CA ARG A 186 11.51 -0.69 22.91
C ARG A 186 12.25 0.63 22.75
N HIS A 187 13.48 0.59 22.27
CA HIS A 187 14.18 1.80 21.88
C HIS A 187 13.56 2.40 20.62
N GLU A 188 13.33 3.69 20.65
CA GLU A 188 12.97 4.44 19.45
C GLU A 188 14.21 4.57 18.55
N ILE A 189 14.00 4.41 17.25
CA ILE A 189 15.05 4.59 16.26
C ILE A 189 15.36 6.09 16.18
N PRO A 190 16.62 6.53 16.38
CA PRO A 190 16.97 7.92 16.24
C PRO A 190 16.72 8.43 14.82
N MET A 191 16.03 9.55 14.69
CA MET A 191 15.66 10.16 13.42
C MET A 191 16.38 11.49 13.20
N LEU A 192 16.42 11.96 11.96
CA LEU A 192 16.77 13.34 11.63
C LEU A 192 15.68 14.28 12.17
N ALA A 193 16.08 15.47 12.60
CA ALA A 193 15.12 16.49 13.00
C ALA A 193 14.23 16.90 11.81
N PRO A 194 12.95 17.24 12.03
CA PRO A 194 12.03 17.60 10.92
C PRO A 194 12.57 18.72 10.03
N GLU A 195 13.22 19.73 10.59
CA GLU A 195 13.79 20.85 9.86
C GLU A 195 14.97 20.43 8.97
N GLU A 196 15.72 19.41 9.40
CA GLU A 196 16.84 18.86 8.65
C GLU A 196 16.33 17.95 7.51
N ARG A 197 15.42 17.01 7.81
CA ARG A 197 14.93 16.06 6.82
C ARG A 197 14.07 16.71 5.72
N ALA A 198 13.36 17.80 6.01
CA ALA A 198 12.59 18.56 5.03
C ALA A 198 13.45 19.28 3.97
N THR A 199 14.77 19.35 4.15
CA THR A 199 15.69 20.09 3.26
C THR A 199 16.70 19.22 2.51
N ASN A 200 16.69 17.90 2.73
CA ASN A 200 17.64 16.98 2.11
C ASN A 200 16.99 15.60 1.84
N PHE A 201 17.74 14.70 1.21
CA PHE A 201 17.34 13.32 0.90
C PHE A 201 18.21 12.28 1.64
N LEU A 202 18.75 12.63 2.80
CA LEU A 202 19.46 11.68 3.64
C LEU A 202 18.47 10.69 4.26
N PRO A 203 18.91 9.46 4.63
CA PRO A 203 18.08 8.53 5.36
C PRO A 203 17.55 9.17 6.65
N VAL A 204 16.23 9.20 6.80
CA VAL A 204 15.56 9.81 7.95
C VAL A 204 15.88 9.04 9.24
N GLU A 205 15.78 7.71 9.19
CA GLU A 205 16.15 6.84 10.29
C GLU A 205 17.67 6.64 10.34
N LYS A 206 18.29 6.99 11.47
CA LYS A 206 19.74 6.83 11.67
C LYS A 206 20.15 5.41 12.07
N GLY A 207 19.15 4.53 12.31
CA GLY A 207 19.37 3.17 12.80
C GLY A 207 19.76 3.10 14.26
N TYR A 208 19.87 1.87 14.79
CA TYR A 208 20.32 1.63 16.14
C TYR A 208 21.85 1.72 16.26
N THR A 209 22.31 2.25 17.37
CA THR A 209 23.70 2.04 17.79
C THR A 209 23.91 0.57 18.16
N MET A 210 25.16 0.09 18.17
CA MET A 210 25.45 -1.28 18.58
C MET A 210 24.89 -1.58 19.99
N ALA A 211 24.96 -0.63 20.92
CA ALA A 211 24.44 -0.81 22.28
C ALA A 211 22.91 -0.95 22.28
N MET A 212 22.18 -0.16 21.48
CA MET A 212 20.73 -0.27 21.32
C MET A 212 20.36 -1.59 20.66
N ALA A 213 21.06 -2.00 19.61
CA ALA A 213 20.79 -3.25 18.91
C ALA A 213 21.00 -4.49 19.80
N VAL A 214 22.07 -4.48 20.63
CA VAL A 214 22.30 -5.55 21.62
C VAL A 214 21.23 -5.58 22.69
N TRP A 215 20.68 -4.42 23.05
CA TRP A 215 19.61 -4.36 24.03
C TRP A 215 18.27 -4.88 23.51
N GLU A 216 18.00 -4.72 22.20
CA GLU A 216 16.79 -5.19 21.54
C GLU A 216 16.83 -6.68 21.14
N SER A 217 18.00 -7.31 21.18
CA SER A 217 18.20 -8.73 20.82
C SER A 217 18.01 -9.67 22.00
#